data_da8d8b5841f6ec653ac720b01a6d5204
#
_entry.id   da8d8b5841f6ec653ac720b01a6d5204
#
_cell.length_a   1.000
_cell.length_b   1.000
_cell.length_c   1.000
_cell.angle_alpha   90.00
_cell.angle_beta   90.00
_cell.angle_gamma   90.00
#
_symmetry.space_group_name_H-M   'P 1'
#
loop_
_entity.id
_entity.type
_entity.pdbx_description
1 polymer ?
#
loop_
_entity_poly.entity_id
_entity_poly.type
_entity_poly.pdbx_seq_one_letter_code
_entity_poly.pdbx_strand_id
1 'polypeptide(L)'
;INALFACLRGRGIAVLRKGLIGGGQRRRIEIARALLCPCDAVILDEPFTGLDTAARDACAEVVLDLLDGRILLLATHDAVDAQALNISDIITL
;
A
#
# COMPACT_ATOMS: atom_id res chain seq x y z
N ILE A 1 -3.29 4.43 14.66
CA ILE A 1 -2.13 3.98 13.91
C ILE A 1 -2.58 3.04 12.82
N ASN A 2 -2.04 3.22 11.65
CA ASN A 2 -2.58 2.60 10.48
C ASN A 2 -1.60 1.65 9.80
N ALA A 3 -0.34 1.70 10.16
CA ALA A 3 0.65 0.77 9.67
C ALA A 3 0.92 -0.28 10.75
N LEU A 4 0.79 -1.52 10.37
CA LEU A 4 1.05 -2.64 11.25
C LEU A 4 2.14 -3.47 10.61
N PHE A 5 3.26 -3.56 11.27
CA PHE A 5 4.40 -4.28 10.74
C PHE A 5 4.49 -5.66 11.37
N ALA A 6 4.30 -6.67 10.54
CA ALA A 6 4.44 -8.06 10.95
C ALA A 6 5.74 -8.66 10.43
N CYS A 7 6.75 -7.83 10.16
CA CYS A 7 8.03 -8.30 9.69
C CYS A 7 8.87 -8.81 10.84
N LEU A 8 9.31 -10.04 10.74
CA LEU A 8 10.17 -10.67 11.74
C LEU A 8 11.51 -10.98 11.11
N ARG A 9 12.54 -10.25 11.53
CA ARG A 9 13.93 -10.53 11.15
C ARG A 9 14.16 -10.56 9.64
N GLY A 10 13.62 -9.59 8.93
CA GLY A 10 13.79 -9.48 7.50
C GLY A 10 12.88 -10.36 6.68
N ARG A 11 11.99 -11.11 7.32
CA ARG A 11 11.00 -11.94 6.65
C ARG A 11 9.62 -11.65 7.23
N GLY A 12 8.60 -11.94 6.47
CA GLY A 12 7.24 -11.76 6.92
C GLY A 12 6.47 -10.86 6.00
N ILE A 13 5.46 -10.23 6.56
CA ILE A 13 4.49 -9.46 5.80
C ILE A 13 4.36 -8.08 6.44
N ALA A 14 4.50 -7.05 5.63
CA ALA A 14 4.16 -5.70 6.04
C ALA A 14 2.70 -5.43 5.70
N VAL A 15 1.94 -4.94 6.65
CA VAL A 15 0.52 -4.67 6.46
C VAL A 15 0.26 -3.20 6.73
N LEU A 16 -0.33 -2.52 5.76
CA LEU A 16 -0.82 -1.16 5.92
C LEU A 16 -2.33 -1.19 5.80
N ARG A 17 -3.00 -0.83 6.87
CA ARG A 17 -4.45 -0.75 6.88
C ARG A 17 -4.90 0.66 6.57
N LYS A 18 -6.12 0.77 6.11
CA LYS A 18 -6.77 2.02 5.81
C LYS A 18 -6.60 3.03 6.95
N GLY A 19 -6.14 4.21 6.59
CA GLY A 19 -5.89 5.26 7.56
C GLY A 19 -7.17 5.93 8.03
N LEU A 20 -7.19 6.28 9.30
CA LEU A 20 -8.30 7.03 9.88
C LEU A 20 -8.11 8.53 9.69
N ILE A 21 -6.88 8.97 9.55
CA ILE A 21 -6.53 10.37 9.55
C ILE A 21 -5.50 10.62 8.46
N GLY A 22 -5.61 11.77 7.85
CA GLY A 22 -4.50 12.27 7.10
C GLY A 22 -4.81 12.60 5.68
N GLY A 23 -4.07 13.52 5.17
CA GLY A 23 -4.05 13.85 3.76
C GLY A 23 -3.05 12.98 3.02
N GLY A 24 -2.87 13.30 1.76
CA GLY A 24 -2.01 12.52 0.88
C GLY A 24 -0.57 12.41 1.35
N GLN A 25 -0.02 13.48 1.91
CA GLN A 25 1.38 13.45 2.37
C GLN A 25 1.59 12.48 3.52
N ARG A 26 0.68 12.48 4.47
CA ARG A 26 0.76 11.56 5.60
C ARG A 26 0.61 10.11 5.14
N ARG A 27 -0.30 9.87 4.22
CA ARG A 27 -0.49 8.55 3.65
C ARG A 27 0.76 8.08 2.92
N ARG A 28 1.42 8.96 2.18
CA ARG A 28 2.66 8.63 1.49
C ARG A 28 3.75 8.19 2.46
N ILE A 29 3.88 8.88 3.58
CA ILE A 29 4.87 8.54 4.60
C ILE A 29 4.57 7.16 5.19
N GLU A 30 3.31 6.88 5.51
CA GLU A 30 2.91 5.60 6.05
C GLU A 30 3.19 4.46 5.07
N ILE A 31 2.87 4.67 3.80
CA ILE A 31 3.13 3.68 2.76
C ILE A 31 4.63 3.44 2.60
N ALA A 32 5.43 4.51 2.57
CA ALA A 32 6.87 4.38 2.46
C ALA A 32 7.46 3.62 3.65
N ARG A 33 6.98 3.90 4.86
CA ARG A 33 7.44 3.18 6.04
C ARG A 33 7.13 1.69 5.96
N ALA A 34 5.93 1.35 5.51
CA ALA A 34 5.56 -0.05 5.35
C ALA A 34 6.45 -0.74 4.31
N LEU A 35 6.73 -0.07 3.20
CA LEU A 35 7.53 -0.65 2.12
C LEU A 35 9.02 -0.70 2.42
N LEU A 36 9.50 0.16 3.29
CA LEU A 36 10.90 0.14 3.72
C LEU A 36 11.17 -0.92 4.78
N CYS A 37 10.13 -1.50 5.36
CA CYS A 37 10.28 -2.60 6.28
C CYS A 37 10.80 -3.82 5.52
N PRO A 38 11.86 -4.50 6.02
CA PRO A 38 12.35 -5.70 5.34
C PRO A 38 11.31 -6.82 5.46
N CYS A 39 10.73 -7.20 4.32
CA CYS A 39 9.69 -8.22 4.28
C CYS A 39 9.59 -8.83 2.89
N ASP A 40 8.94 -9.97 2.80
CA ASP A 40 8.77 -10.70 1.54
C ASP A 40 7.51 -10.29 0.79
N ALA A 41 6.52 -9.78 1.51
CA ALA A 41 5.24 -9.42 0.94
C ALA A 41 4.67 -8.19 1.63
N VAL A 42 3.88 -7.43 0.90
CA VAL A 42 3.22 -6.23 1.41
C VAL A 42 1.73 -6.36 1.17
N ILE A 43 0.94 -6.09 2.20
CA ILE A 43 -0.51 -6.05 2.11
C ILE A 43 -0.95 -4.61 2.33
N LEU A 44 -1.65 -4.07 1.35
CA LEU A 44 -2.24 -2.74 1.44
C LEU A 44 -3.75 -2.90 1.47
N ASP A 45 -4.36 -2.54 2.60
CA ASP A 45 -5.80 -2.65 2.81
C ASP A 45 -6.42 -1.27 2.71
N GLU A 46 -7.13 -1.03 1.62
CA GLU A 46 -7.77 0.25 1.31
C GLU A 46 -6.80 1.43 1.48
N PRO A 47 -5.62 1.39 0.83
CA PRO A 47 -4.57 2.36 1.12
C PRO A 47 -4.88 3.76 0.62
N PHE A 48 -5.78 3.89 -0.35
CA PHE A 48 -6.04 5.18 -1.00
C PHE A 48 -7.39 5.79 -0.62
N THR A 49 -8.06 5.22 0.35
CA THR A 49 -9.36 5.74 0.81
C THR A 49 -9.22 7.18 1.29
N GLY A 50 -10.09 8.03 0.77
CA GLY A 50 -10.11 9.44 1.16
C GLY A 50 -9.12 10.33 0.42
N LEU A 51 -8.35 9.77 -0.51
CA LEU A 51 -7.41 10.55 -1.30
C LEU A 51 -8.03 11.00 -2.61
N ASP A 52 -7.69 12.20 -3.05
CA ASP A 52 -8.03 12.65 -4.39
C ASP A 52 -7.13 11.97 -5.43
N THR A 53 -7.39 12.21 -6.70
CA THR A 53 -6.65 11.57 -7.78
C THR A 53 -5.15 11.85 -7.72
N ALA A 54 -4.78 13.11 -7.48
CA ALA A 54 -3.37 13.48 -7.44
C ALA A 54 -2.64 12.84 -6.27
N ALA A 55 -3.27 12.82 -5.11
CA ALA A 55 -2.68 12.20 -3.92
C ALA A 55 -2.58 10.68 -4.09
N ARG A 56 -3.61 10.06 -4.66
CA ARG A 56 -3.58 8.63 -4.93
C ARG A 56 -2.46 8.27 -5.88
N ASP A 57 -2.31 9.02 -6.96
CA ASP A 57 -1.27 8.73 -7.94
C ASP A 57 0.13 8.91 -7.34
N ALA A 58 0.31 9.91 -6.50
CA ALA A 58 1.58 10.10 -5.80
C ALA A 58 1.89 8.95 -4.86
N CYS A 59 0.89 8.46 -4.14
CA CYS A 59 1.06 7.31 -3.26
C CYS A 59 1.36 6.03 -4.06
N ALA A 60 0.68 5.85 -5.19
CA ALA A 60 0.91 4.69 -6.04
C ALA A 60 2.35 4.68 -6.58
N GLU A 61 2.89 5.84 -6.94
CA GLU A 61 4.29 5.94 -7.36
C GLU A 61 5.24 5.46 -6.27
N VAL A 62 4.99 5.85 -5.03
CA VAL A 62 5.83 5.40 -3.92
C VAL A 62 5.78 3.89 -3.79
N VAL A 63 4.60 3.30 -3.91
CA VAL A 63 4.46 1.84 -3.86
C VAL A 63 5.28 1.19 -4.96
N LEU A 64 5.12 1.65 -6.20
CA LEU A 64 5.80 1.04 -7.33
C LEU A 64 7.32 1.18 -7.24
N ASP A 65 7.78 2.32 -6.74
CA ASP A 65 9.21 2.57 -6.59
C ASP A 65 9.86 1.71 -5.51
N LEU A 66 9.15 1.48 -4.42
CA LEU A 66 9.73 0.81 -3.25
C LEU A 66 9.41 -0.69 -3.17
N LEU A 67 8.52 -1.17 -4.01
CA LEU A 67 8.07 -2.57 -3.93
C LEU A 67 9.21 -3.56 -4.19
N ASP A 68 10.09 -3.23 -5.11
CA ASP A 68 11.32 -3.99 -5.36
C ASP A 68 11.07 -5.49 -5.61
N GLY A 69 10.12 -5.79 -6.46
CA GLY A 69 9.83 -7.18 -6.86
C GLY A 69 9.14 -8.03 -5.81
N ARG A 70 8.80 -7.47 -4.66
CA ARG A 70 8.08 -8.21 -3.62
C ARG A 70 6.62 -8.45 -4.02
N ILE A 71 6.00 -9.37 -3.35
CA ILE A 71 4.59 -9.67 -3.55
C ILE A 71 3.75 -8.53 -2.98
N LEU A 72 2.82 -8.03 -3.77
CA LEU A 72 1.87 -7.02 -3.32
C LEU A 72 0.46 -7.57 -3.36
N LEU A 73 -0.22 -7.50 -2.23
CA LEU A 73 -1.63 -7.84 -2.12
C LEU A 73 -2.40 -6.56 -1.80
N LEU A 74 -3.29 -6.18 -2.69
CA LEU A 74 -4.11 -4.99 -2.54
C LEU A 74 -5.56 -5.39 -2.28
N ALA A 75 -6.10 -4.96 -1.15
CA ALA A 75 -7.51 -5.07 -0.86
C ALA A 75 -8.18 -3.72 -1.13
N THR A 76 -9.06 -3.67 -2.10
CA THR A 76 -9.77 -2.45 -2.46
C THR A 76 -11.12 -2.78 -3.08
N HIS A 77 -12.04 -1.86 -2.99
CA HIS A 77 -13.32 -1.95 -3.70
C HIS A 77 -13.36 -1.02 -4.91
N ASP A 78 -12.25 -0.37 -5.24
CA ASP A 78 -12.15 0.56 -6.35
C ASP A 78 -11.15 0.06 -7.39
N ALA A 79 -11.66 -0.26 -8.58
CA ALA A 79 -10.81 -0.76 -9.66
C ALA A 79 -9.74 0.24 -10.10
N VAL A 80 -9.98 1.52 -9.90
CA VAL A 80 -9.01 2.57 -10.28
C VAL A 80 -7.75 2.46 -9.43
N ASP A 81 -7.88 2.06 -8.17
CA ASP A 81 -6.73 1.86 -7.30
C ASP A 81 -5.84 0.72 -7.81
N ALA A 82 -6.45 -0.36 -8.25
CA ALA A 82 -5.71 -1.48 -8.82
C ALA A 82 -5.00 -1.05 -10.12
N GLN A 83 -5.63 -0.24 -10.93
CA GLN A 83 -5.03 0.26 -12.15
C GLN A 83 -3.83 1.16 -11.85
N ALA A 84 -3.93 2.00 -10.83
CA ALA A 84 -2.84 2.88 -10.44
C ALA A 84 -1.59 2.11 -10.02
N LEU A 85 -1.76 0.88 -9.54
CA LEU A 85 -0.67 0.01 -9.12
C LEU A 85 -0.31 -1.05 -10.18
N ASN A 86 -0.85 -0.95 -11.37
CA ASN A 86 -0.57 -1.87 -12.48
C ASN A 86 -0.88 -3.33 -12.11
N ILE A 87 -1.91 -3.55 -11.33
CA ILE A 87 -2.29 -4.89 -10.89
C ILE A 87 -3.11 -5.56 -12.00
N SER A 88 -2.73 -6.78 -12.36
CA SER A 88 -3.39 -7.55 -13.40
C SER A 88 -4.21 -8.72 -12.86
N ASP A 89 -3.81 -9.30 -11.74
CA ASP A 89 -4.49 -10.45 -11.17
C ASP A 89 -5.49 -9.99 -10.12
N ILE A 90 -6.77 -10.20 -10.38
CA ILE A 90 -7.85 -9.72 -9.52
C ILE A 90 -8.68 -10.90 -9.05
N ILE A 91 -8.91 -10.95 -7.74
CA ILE A 91 -9.80 -11.91 -7.12
C ILE A 91 -11.02 -11.15 -6.61
N THR A 92 -12.18 -11.55 -7.03
CA THR A 92 -13.42 -10.93 -6.57
C THR A 92 -14.10 -11.88 -5.56
N LEU A 93 -14.42 -11.35 -4.43
CA LEU A 93 -15.05 -12.11 -3.35
C LEU A 93 -16.57 -11.93 -3.33
#